data_9970dae69d33f0fb49a88cb26cbc069e
#
_entry.id   9970dae69d33f0fb49a88cb26cbc069e
#
_cell.length_a   1.000
_cell.length_b   1.000
_cell.length_c   1.000
_cell.angle_alpha   90.00
_cell.angle_beta   90.00
_cell.angle_gamma   90.00
#
_symmetry.space_group_name_H-M   'P 1'
#
loop_
_entity.id
_entity.type
_entity.pdbx_description
1 polymer ?
#
loop_
_entity_poly.entity_id
_entity_poly.type
_entity_poly.pdbx_seq_one_letter_code
_entity_poly.pdbx_strand_id
1 'polypeptide(L)'
;MRFALLMLVLSGCASHQGIRIPGPTANVGSERVAYAPPEKNEVEHVEPASRSTRQGRRVAKAAESFLGKKRIVVDGQKQRYDCSGMVCAAYKKADIPLSGSSKMLFEQAQDMNVFHKRKRPDVGDIAFFDNTWDRNKNGRRDDKLTHVAIVETVEKDGTITLIHLGGSGITRLVMNMRHPSRKVNADGKKWNDVLRKGKDGGPVLTGELCRGFGSLWSIQNRQLASL
;
A
#
# COMPACT_ATOMS: atom_id res chain seq x y z
N MET A 1 -9.70 -40.05 -45.89
CA MET A 1 -9.64 -39.09 -47.02
C MET A 1 -8.78 -37.92 -46.58
N ARG A 2 -7.63 -37.94 -46.94
CA ARG A 2 -6.61 -37.33 -47.80
C ARG A 2 -7.13 -36.04 -48.45
N PHE A 3 -6.52 -34.87 -48.08
CA PHE A 3 -6.03 -33.91 -49.07
C PHE A 3 -4.91 -33.08 -48.46
N ALA A 4 -3.71 -33.28 -49.00
CA ALA A 4 -2.58 -32.40 -48.88
C ALA A 4 -2.67 -31.35 -49.99
N LEU A 5 -2.27 -30.12 -49.71
CA LEU A 5 -1.95 -29.16 -50.77
C LEU A 5 -0.66 -28.43 -50.45
N LEU A 6 0.27 -28.68 -51.37
CA LEU A 6 1.63 -28.17 -51.46
C LEU A 6 1.62 -27.01 -52.45
N MET A 7 2.26 -25.86 -52.17
CA MET A 7 2.68 -24.83 -53.18
C MET A 7 3.65 -23.87 -52.49
N LEU A 8 4.70 -23.60 -52.89
CA LEU A 8 5.71 -23.48 -53.95
C LEU A 8 6.44 -22.15 -53.73
N VAL A 9 7.74 -22.27 -53.69
CA VAL A 9 8.76 -21.20 -53.55
C VAL A 9 8.86 -20.41 -54.84
N LEU A 10 9.03 -19.09 -54.75
CA LEU A 10 9.65 -18.32 -55.84
C LEU A 10 10.66 -17.32 -55.28
N SER A 11 11.91 -17.58 -55.61
CA SER A 11 13.07 -16.69 -55.51
C SER A 11 13.01 -15.60 -56.56
N GLY A 12 13.32 -14.37 -56.17
CA GLY A 12 13.55 -13.27 -57.10
C GLY A 12 14.76 -12.45 -56.70
N CYS A 13 15.92 -12.74 -57.26
CA CYS A 13 17.10 -11.87 -57.26
C CYS A 13 16.91 -10.71 -58.22
N ALA A 14 17.09 -9.48 -57.78
CA ALA A 14 17.31 -8.32 -58.66
C ALA A 14 18.57 -7.58 -58.20
N SER A 15 19.61 -7.72 -58.98
CA SER A 15 20.86 -6.98 -58.91
C SER A 15 20.67 -5.57 -59.49
N HIS A 16 21.01 -4.53 -58.71
CA HIS A 16 21.16 -3.17 -59.25
C HIS A 16 22.61 -2.73 -59.11
N GLN A 17 23.21 -2.45 -60.28
CA GLN A 17 24.57 -1.95 -60.49
C GLN A 17 24.66 -0.49 -60.02
N GLY A 18 25.74 -0.18 -59.26
CA GLY A 18 26.01 1.14 -58.74
C GLY A 18 26.61 2.09 -59.77
N ILE A 19 26.22 3.33 -59.71
CA ILE A 19 26.83 4.47 -60.38
C ILE A 19 27.87 5.06 -59.42
N ARG A 20 29.15 5.07 -59.85
CA ARG A 20 30.26 5.76 -59.15
C ARG A 20 30.27 7.22 -59.54
N ILE A 21 30.22 8.12 -58.58
CA ILE A 21 30.53 9.55 -58.75
C ILE A 21 31.83 9.81 -57.97
N PRO A 22 32.87 10.42 -58.58
CA PRO A 22 34.08 10.79 -57.87
C PRO A 22 33.86 12.10 -57.11
N GLY A 23 34.08 12.06 -55.77
CA GLY A 23 34.03 13.24 -54.90
C GLY A 23 35.46 13.81 -54.67
N PRO A 24 35.61 15.08 -54.35
CA PRO A 24 36.88 15.75 -54.13
C PRO A 24 37.50 15.36 -52.81
N THR A 25 38.82 15.13 -52.84
CA THR A 25 39.66 14.93 -51.67
C THR A 25 39.85 16.26 -50.92
N ALA A 26 39.33 16.35 -49.74
CA ALA A 26 39.73 17.36 -48.75
C ALA A 26 40.17 16.65 -47.46
N ASN A 27 41.43 16.71 -47.20
CA ASN A 27 42.08 16.21 -45.99
C ASN A 27 41.88 17.27 -44.89
N VAL A 28 40.90 17.06 -44.01
CA VAL A 28 40.78 17.87 -42.79
C VAL A 28 40.85 16.90 -41.63
N GLY A 29 41.94 17.03 -40.87
CA GLY A 29 42.12 16.30 -39.61
C GLY A 29 40.97 16.59 -38.65
N SER A 30 40.11 15.60 -38.44
CA SER A 30 39.09 15.65 -37.41
C SER A 30 39.64 15.01 -36.13
N GLU A 31 40.04 15.84 -35.20
CA GLU A 31 40.09 15.43 -33.79
C GLU A 31 38.77 14.81 -33.45
N ARG A 32 38.76 13.52 -33.18
CA ARG A 32 37.59 12.84 -32.61
C ARG A 32 37.49 13.28 -31.16
N VAL A 33 36.68 14.31 -30.91
CA VAL A 33 36.15 14.55 -29.57
C VAL A 33 35.32 13.34 -29.23
N ALA A 34 35.82 12.50 -28.33
CA ALA A 34 35.06 11.37 -27.78
C ALA A 34 33.85 11.95 -27.05
N TYR A 35 32.66 11.76 -27.63
CA TYR A 35 31.40 12.03 -26.97
C TYR A 35 31.25 11.00 -25.85
N ALA A 36 31.57 11.41 -24.61
CA ALA A 36 31.16 10.68 -23.43
C ALA A 36 29.64 10.82 -23.31
N PRO A 37 28.86 9.72 -23.29
CA PRO A 37 27.44 9.82 -23.00
C PRO A 37 27.26 10.49 -21.64
N PRO A 38 26.26 11.38 -21.47
CA PRO A 38 25.99 11.96 -20.17
C PRO A 38 25.79 10.84 -19.17
N GLU A 39 26.53 10.88 -18.06
CA GLU A 39 26.27 10.02 -16.91
C GLU A 39 24.77 10.12 -16.62
N LYS A 40 24.11 8.97 -16.62
CA LYS A 40 22.77 8.86 -16.09
C LYS A 40 22.87 9.26 -14.62
N ASN A 41 22.59 10.52 -14.33
CA ASN A 41 22.20 10.91 -13.00
C ASN A 41 20.98 10.05 -12.67
N GLU A 42 21.20 8.92 -11.99
CA GLU A 42 20.16 8.27 -11.24
C GLU A 42 19.68 9.34 -10.26
N VAL A 43 18.59 10.01 -10.65
CA VAL A 43 17.80 10.80 -9.72
C VAL A 43 17.34 9.76 -8.71
N GLU A 44 18.07 9.69 -7.60
CA GLU A 44 17.70 8.92 -6.44
C GLU A 44 16.27 9.38 -6.12
N HIS A 45 15.29 8.56 -6.46
CA HIS A 45 13.90 8.79 -6.13
C HIS A 45 13.82 8.71 -4.60
N VAL A 46 14.16 9.82 -3.96
CA VAL A 46 13.93 10.04 -2.54
C VAL A 46 12.41 10.02 -2.41
N GLU A 47 11.86 8.83 -2.13
CA GLU A 47 10.46 8.69 -1.76
C GLU A 47 10.23 9.69 -0.60
N PRO A 48 9.25 10.61 -0.73
CA PRO A 48 9.03 11.60 0.31
C PRO A 48 8.87 10.87 1.63
N ALA A 49 9.64 11.27 2.63
CA ALA A 49 9.52 10.77 3.99
C ALA A 49 8.04 10.80 4.35
N SER A 50 7.52 9.70 4.94
CA SER A 50 6.13 9.60 5.39
C SER A 50 5.68 10.95 5.95
N ARG A 51 4.65 11.56 5.36
CA ARG A 51 4.10 12.87 5.75
C ARG A 51 3.37 12.77 7.10
N SER A 52 4.03 12.15 8.07
CA SER A 52 3.53 11.96 9.43
C SER A 52 3.26 13.33 10.04
N THR A 53 2.03 13.78 9.94
CA THR A 53 1.59 15.03 10.54
C THR A 53 1.57 14.91 12.07
N ARG A 54 1.59 16.05 12.76
CA ARG A 54 1.41 16.11 14.20
C ARG A 54 0.12 15.37 14.63
N GLN A 55 -0.95 15.51 13.84
CA GLN A 55 -2.26 14.93 14.14
C GLN A 55 -2.25 13.39 13.99
N GLY A 56 -1.69 12.86 12.89
CA GLY A 56 -1.55 11.42 12.69
C GLY A 56 -0.73 10.77 13.81
N ARG A 57 0.37 11.41 14.25
CA ARG A 57 1.16 10.93 15.40
C ARG A 57 0.38 10.92 16.71
N ARG A 58 -0.53 11.90 16.93
CA ARG A 58 -1.42 11.91 18.13
C ARG A 58 -2.36 10.69 18.11
N VAL A 59 -2.94 10.36 16.95
CA VAL A 59 -3.79 9.17 16.78
C VAL A 59 -3.01 7.89 17.08
N ALA A 60 -1.82 7.73 16.48
CA ALA A 60 -0.97 6.55 16.71
C ALA A 60 -0.59 6.40 18.19
N LYS A 61 -0.18 7.49 18.87
CA LYS A 61 0.14 7.49 20.29
C LYS A 61 -1.08 7.18 21.17
N ALA A 62 -2.26 7.66 20.77
CA ALA A 62 -3.52 7.30 21.44
C ALA A 62 -3.81 5.81 21.33
N ALA A 63 -3.66 5.22 20.15
CA ALA A 63 -3.82 3.78 19.92
C ALA A 63 -2.80 2.96 20.72
N GLU A 64 -1.52 3.37 20.74
CA GLU A 64 -0.46 2.75 21.52
C GLU A 64 -0.82 2.67 23.01
N SER A 65 -1.45 3.71 23.56
CA SER A 65 -1.87 3.75 24.97
C SER A 65 -2.93 2.69 25.34
N PHE A 66 -3.52 2.01 24.34
CA PHE A 66 -4.51 0.94 24.57
C PHE A 66 -3.91 -0.47 24.51
N LEU A 67 -2.65 -0.63 24.11
CA LEU A 67 -2.00 -1.95 24.01
C LEU A 67 -2.16 -2.76 25.30
N GLY A 68 -2.55 -4.03 25.15
CA GLY A 68 -2.76 -4.97 26.26
C GLY A 68 -3.97 -4.70 27.15
N LYS A 69 -4.70 -3.59 26.98
CA LYS A 69 -5.86 -3.28 27.79
C LYS A 69 -7.05 -4.17 27.47
N LYS A 70 -7.79 -4.59 28.49
CA LYS A 70 -9.01 -5.41 28.37
C LYS A 70 -10.28 -4.55 28.22
N ARG A 71 -10.18 -3.24 28.34
CA ARG A 71 -11.25 -2.26 28.15
C ARG A 71 -10.65 -0.94 27.70
N ILE A 72 -11.40 -0.20 26.90
CA ILE A 72 -11.01 1.13 26.43
C ILE A 72 -11.88 2.16 27.13
N VAL A 73 -11.26 3.15 27.77
CA VAL A 73 -11.92 4.28 28.40
C VAL A 73 -11.29 5.56 27.85
N VAL A 74 -12.12 6.49 27.39
CA VAL A 74 -11.70 7.83 26.91
C VAL A 74 -12.63 8.85 27.58
N ASP A 75 -12.08 9.87 28.21
CA ASP A 75 -12.81 10.91 28.93
C ASP A 75 -13.81 10.35 29.98
N GLY A 76 -13.37 9.32 30.73
CA GLY A 76 -14.19 8.62 31.70
C GLY A 76 -15.25 7.70 31.11
N GLN A 77 -15.46 7.67 29.82
CA GLN A 77 -16.49 6.88 29.15
C GLN A 77 -15.94 5.60 28.57
N LYS A 78 -16.62 4.46 28.82
CA LYS A 78 -16.31 3.17 28.21
C LYS A 78 -16.61 3.23 26.71
N GLN A 79 -15.65 2.79 25.89
CA GLN A 79 -15.77 2.68 24.45
C GLN A 79 -16.07 1.23 24.02
N ARG A 80 -16.58 1.04 22.78
CA ARG A 80 -16.77 -0.30 22.21
C ARG A 80 -15.44 -1.05 22.17
N TYR A 81 -15.47 -2.32 22.55
CA TYR A 81 -14.29 -3.19 22.53
C TYR A 81 -14.34 -4.11 21.31
N ASP A 82 -14.23 -3.52 20.13
CA ASP A 82 -14.08 -4.16 18.82
C ASP A 82 -13.07 -3.37 17.97
N CYS A 83 -12.71 -3.89 16.77
CA CYS A 83 -11.68 -3.27 15.93
C CYS A 83 -12.00 -1.82 15.57
N SER A 84 -13.23 -1.52 15.16
CA SER A 84 -13.66 -0.16 14.82
C SER A 84 -13.85 0.72 16.06
N GLY A 85 -14.31 0.17 17.16
CA GLY A 85 -14.42 0.88 18.45
C GLY A 85 -13.06 1.34 18.97
N MET A 86 -12.02 0.50 18.86
CA MET A 86 -10.64 0.86 19.22
C MET A 86 -10.13 2.00 18.34
N VAL A 87 -10.37 1.94 17.01
CA VAL A 87 -9.99 3.01 16.06
C VAL A 87 -10.70 4.32 16.44
N CYS A 88 -12.03 4.30 16.59
CA CYS A 88 -12.81 5.48 16.99
C CYS A 88 -12.33 6.07 18.32
N ALA A 89 -12.01 5.22 19.30
CA ALA A 89 -11.50 5.65 20.59
C ALA A 89 -10.13 6.34 20.49
N ALA A 90 -9.22 5.85 19.64
CA ALA A 90 -7.93 6.47 19.43
C ALA A 90 -8.06 7.84 18.76
N TYR A 91 -8.92 7.95 17.77
CA TYR A 91 -9.23 9.22 17.13
C TYR A 91 -9.88 10.22 18.13
N LYS A 92 -10.89 9.77 18.88
CA LYS A 92 -11.52 10.59 19.95
C LYS A 92 -10.48 11.09 20.95
N LYS A 93 -9.57 10.22 21.42
CA LYS A 93 -8.49 10.60 22.34
C LYS A 93 -7.47 11.57 21.73
N ALA A 94 -7.42 11.66 20.40
CA ALA A 94 -6.62 12.62 19.66
C ALA A 94 -7.42 13.90 19.30
N ASP A 95 -8.59 14.10 19.89
CA ASP A 95 -9.54 15.22 19.64
C ASP A 95 -10.10 15.24 18.21
N ILE A 96 -10.23 14.08 17.59
CA ILE A 96 -10.88 13.93 16.29
C ILE A 96 -12.17 13.11 16.48
N PRO A 97 -13.35 13.73 16.40
CA PRO A 97 -14.61 13.00 16.50
C PRO A 97 -14.77 12.05 15.32
N LEU A 98 -14.73 10.75 15.61
CA LEU A 98 -14.89 9.69 14.65
C LEU A 98 -15.78 8.60 15.22
N SER A 99 -16.77 8.13 14.46
CA SER A 99 -17.67 7.07 14.88
C SER A 99 -18.07 6.19 13.70
N GLY A 100 -18.43 4.95 13.98
CA GLY A 100 -18.95 4.03 12.98
C GLY A 100 -18.35 2.63 13.03
N SER A 101 -18.80 1.80 12.10
CA SER A 101 -18.25 0.49 11.80
C SER A 101 -17.09 0.62 10.80
N SER A 102 -16.35 -0.45 10.55
CA SER A 102 -15.30 -0.48 9.53
C SER A 102 -15.80 -0.04 8.14
N LYS A 103 -17.04 -0.38 7.79
CA LYS A 103 -17.70 0.05 6.54
C LYS A 103 -17.93 1.56 6.53
N MET A 104 -18.53 2.10 7.59
CA MET A 104 -18.81 3.54 7.70
C MET A 104 -17.52 4.38 7.69
N LEU A 105 -16.46 3.93 8.37
CA LEU A 105 -15.16 4.59 8.35
C LEU A 105 -14.53 4.59 6.95
N PHE A 106 -14.72 3.52 6.18
CA PHE A 106 -14.26 3.44 4.81
C PHE A 106 -15.05 4.40 3.90
N GLU A 107 -16.38 4.43 4.01
CA GLU A 107 -17.25 5.35 3.28
C GLU A 107 -16.89 6.80 3.58
N GLN A 108 -16.71 7.16 4.84
CA GLN A 108 -16.23 8.49 5.23
C GLN A 108 -14.86 8.84 4.57
N ALA A 109 -13.92 7.88 4.53
CA ALA A 109 -12.63 8.12 3.88
C ALA A 109 -12.75 8.32 2.37
N GLN A 110 -13.72 7.66 1.71
CA GLN A 110 -14.01 7.85 0.29
C GLN A 110 -14.69 9.20 0.03
N ASP A 111 -15.76 9.52 0.77
CA ASP A 111 -16.54 10.74 0.61
C ASP A 111 -15.68 11.99 0.80
N MET A 112 -14.70 11.91 1.69
CA MET A 112 -13.76 12.99 1.98
C MET A 112 -12.50 12.97 1.08
N ASN A 113 -12.42 12.09 0.08
CA ASN A 113 -11.26 11.94 -0.81
C ASN A 113 -9.92 11.77 -0.05
N VAL A 114 -9.94 11.03 1.06
CA VAL A 114 -8.74 10.70 1.86
C VAL A 114 -8.43 9.21 1.88
N PHE A 115 -9.20 8.39 1.16
CA PHE A 115 -8.86 6.99 0.92
C PHE A 115 -7.77 6.86 -0.13
N HIS A 116 -6.78 5.97 0.09
CA HIS A 116 -5.68 5.73 -0.85
C HIS A 116 -5.13 4.30 -0.75
N LYS A 117 -4.34 3.91 -1.77
CA LYS A 117 -3.65 2.62 -1.85
C LYS A 117 -2.13 2.76 -1.90
N ARG A 118 -1.58 3.84 -1.35
CA ARG A 118 -0.12 4.03 -1.31
C ARG A 118 0.55 2.89 -0.55
N LYS A 119 1.67 2.39 -1.06
CA LYS A 119 2.44 1.32 -0.40
C LYS A 119 3.10 1.78 0.90
N ARG A 120 3.24 3.08 1.07
CA ARG A 120 3.69 3.74 2.30
C ARG A 120 2.58 4.68 2.78
N PRO A 121 1.74 4.23 3.73
CA PRO A 121 0.73 5.09 4.35
C PRO A 121 1.39 6.10 5.30
N ASP A 122 0.60 7.03 5.78
CA ASP A 122 1.03 7.95 6.82
C ASP A 122 0.73 7.39 8.23
N VAL A 123 1.53 7.77 9.21
CA VAL A 123 1.27 7.43 10.63
C VAL A 123 -0.08 8.01 11.04
N GLY A 124 -0.90 7.18 11.70
CA GLY A 124 -2.26 7.53 12.09
C GLY A 124 -3.32 7.15 11.06
N ASP A 125 -2.96 6.75 9.85
CA ASP A 125 -3.92 6.25 8.87
C ASP A 125 -4.68 5.02 9.41
N ILE A 126 -5.92 4.87 8.98
CA ILE A 126 -6.69 3.65 9.21
C ILE A 126 -6.38 2.68 8.06
N ALA A 127 -5.88 1.49 8.38
CA ALA A 127 -5.78 0.38 7.44
C ALA A 127 -7.10 -0.39 7.42
N PHE A 128 -7.65 -0.63 6.23
CA PHE A 128 -8.88 -1.39 6.00
C PHE A 128 -8.55 -2.77 5.45
N PHE A 129 -9.25 -3.80 5.93
CA PHE A 129 -9.04 -5.18 5.53
C PHE A 129 -10.34 -5.85 5.09
N ASP A 130 -10.23 -6.66 4.04
CA ASP A 130 -11.29 -7.54 3.55
C ASP A 130 -11.06 -8.98 4.03
N ASN A 131 -12.11 -9.78 4.01
CA ASN A 131 -12.05 -11.25 4.08
C ASN A 131 -11.38 -11.80 5.35
N THR A 132 -11.32 -11.04 6.46
CA THR A 132 -10.65 -11.49 7.69
C THR A 132 -11.48 -12.49 8.47
N TRP A 133 -12.81 -12.46 8.33
CA TRP A 133 -13.75 -13.41 8.91
C TRP A 133 -15.05 -13.44 8.10
N ASP A 134 -15.82 -14.52 8.24
CA ASP A 134 -17.11 -14.72 7.62
C ASP A 134 -18.19 -13.98 8.43
N ARG A 135 -18.50 -12.75 8.01
CA ARG A 135 -19.46 -11.87 8.70
C ARG A 135 -20.90 -12.25 8.40
N ASN A 136 -21.19 -12.66 7.17
CA ASN A 136 -22.53 -12.99 6.71
C ASN A 136 -22.92 -14.45 6.98
N LYS A 137 -21.97 -15.26 7.53
CA LYS A 137 -22.13 -16.67 7.90
C LYS A 137 -22.52 -17.58 6.72
N ASN A 138 -22.02 -17.28 5.51
CA ASN A 138 -22.25 -18.09 4.31
C ASN A 138 -21.22 -19.24 4.14
N GLY A 139 -20.33 -19.43 5.12
CA GLY A 139 -19.26 -20.43 5.08
C GLY A 139 -18.01 -19.98 4.31
N ARG A 140 -18.01 -18.77 3.74
CA ARG A 140 -16.91 -18.19 2.97
C ARG A 140 -16.33 -16.98 3.69
N ARG A 141 -15.11 -16.61 3.34
CA ARG A 141 -14.44 -15.40 3.83
C ARG A 141 -14.25 -14.43 2.66
N ASP A 142 -15.36 -13.96 2.12
CA ASP A 142 -15.44 -13.05 0.98
C ASP A 142 -16.07 -11.69 1.34
N ASP A 143 -16.34 -11.48 2.63
CA ASP A 143 -16.88 -10.23 3.15
C ASP A 143 -15.88 -9.07 3.08
N LYS A 144 -16.37 -7.93 2.61
CA LYS A 144 -15.56 -6.71 2.52
C LYS A 144 -15.57 -5.93 3.83
N LEU A 145 -14.46 -5.19 4.10
CA LEU A 145 -14.35 -4.26 5.22
C LEU A 145 -14.63 -4.94 6.57
N THR A 146 -14.05 -6.12 6.76
CA THR A 146 -14.28 -6.95 7.95
C THR A 146 -13.38 -6.58 9.12
N HIS A 147 -12.31 -5.80 8.90
CA HIS A 147 -11.39 -5.40 9.97
C HIS A 147 -10.72 -4.06 9.68
N VAL A 148 -10.26 -3.39 10.74
CA VAL A 148 -9.50 -2.13 10.69
C VAL A 148 -8.39 -2.10 11.72
N ALA A 149 -7.33 -1.34 11.43
CA ALA A 149 -6.20 -1.09 12.31
C ALA A 149 -5.68 0.35 12.13
N ILE A 150 -4.85 0.83 13.05
CA ILE A 150 -4.18 2.14 12.95
C ILE A 150 -2.72 1.93 12.59
N VAL A 151 -2.20 2.71 11.63
CA VAL A 151 -0.78 2.76 11.29
C VAL A 151 -0.02 3.44 12.43
N GLU A 152 0.86 2.69 13.10
CA GLU A 152 1.72 3.18 14.18
C GLU A 152 3.04 3.72 13.65
N THR A 153 3.74 2.94 12.82
CA THR A 153 5.03 3.31 12.22
C THR A 153 5.14 2.82 10.78
N VAL A 154 6.01 3.48 10.00
CA VAL A 154 6.36 3.07 8.64
C VAL A 154 7.88 3.15 8.48
N GLU A 155 8.53 2.01 8.35
CA GLU A 155 9.98 1.89 8.23
C GLU A 155 10.49 2.21 6.81
N LYS A 156 11.80 2.43 6.67
CA LYS A 156 12.44 2.73 5.37
C LYS A 156 12.25 1.62 4.35
N ASP A 157 12.29 0.36 4.76
CA ASP A 157 12.08 -0.82 3.91
C ASP A 157 10.60 -1.02 3.51
N GLY A 158 9.69 -0.16 3.98
CA GLY A 158 8.26 -0.25 3.73
C GLY A 158 7.50 -1.13 4.72
N THR A 159 8.15 -1.67 5.75
CA THR A 159 7.46 -2.39 6.84
C THR A 159 6.61 -1.42 7.64
N ILE A 160 5.36 -1.76 7.83
CA ILE A 160 4.33 -0.97 8.52
C ILE A 160 3.97 -1.71 9.80
N THR A 161 4.08 -1.04 10.95
CA THR A 161 3.52 -1.55 12.20
C THR A 161 2.12 -0.97 12.38
N LEU A 162 1.18 -1.85 12.72
CA LEU A 162 -0.23 -1.53 12.93
C LEU A 162 -0.62 -1.85 14.37
N ILE A 163 -1.54 -1.06 14.95
CA ILE A 163 -2.24 -1.40 16.20
C ILE A 163 -3.67 -1.77 15.87
N HIS A 164 -4.10 -2.94 16.34
CA HIS A 164 -5.45 -3.44 16.13
C HIS A 164 -6.03 -4.12 17.37
N LEU A 165 -7.34 -4.28 17.41
CA LEU A 165 -8.02 -5.16 18.34
C LEU A 165 -8.46 -6.41 17.61
N GLY A 166 -7.81 -7.53 17.88
CA GLY A 166 -8.11 -8.86 17.36
C GLY A 166 -8.53 -9.83 18.45
N GLY A 167 -8.56 -11.13 18.14
CA GLY A 167 -8.93 -12.17 19.08
C GLY A 167 -8.04 -12.26 20.33
N SER A 168 -6.79 -11.85 20.24
CA SER A 168 -5.82 -11.81 21.33
C SER A 168 -5.85 -10.48 22.12
N GLY A 169 -6.79 -9.57 21.82
CA GLY A 169 -6.87 -8.24 22.41
C GLY A 169 -6.20 -7.17 21.54
N ILE A 170 -5.80 -6.06 22.17
CA ILE A 170 -5.15 -4.94 21.48
C ILE A 170 -3.66 -5.22 21.38
N THR A 171 -3.18 -5.46 20.17
CA THR A 171 -1.80 -5.88 19.88
C THR A 171 -1.26 -5.20 18.63
N ARG A 172 0.03 -5.40 18.35
CA ARG A 172 0.67 -4.98 17.11
C ARG A 172 0.63 -6.07 16.05
N LEU A 173 0.51 -5.65 14.80
CA LEU A 173 0.70 -6.46 13.59
C LEU A 173 1.73 -5.77 12.71
N VAL A 174 2.42 -6.55 11.88
CA VAL A 174 3.27 -6.00 10.81
C VAL A 174 2.68 -6.31 9.44
N MET A 175 2.92 -5.38 8.51
CA MET A 175 2.48 -5.47 7.13
C MET A 175 3.52 -4.82 6.21
N ASN A 176 3.69 -5.36 4.99
CA ASN A 176 4.52 -4.74 3.96
C ASN A 176 3.79 -4.77 2.61
N MET A 177 3.37 -3.60 2.13
CA MET A 177 2.61 -3.46 0.89
C MET A 177 3.47 -3.55 -0.38
N ARG A 178 4.82 -3.57 -0.24
CA ARG A 178 5.73 -3.88 -1.36
C ARG A 178 5.83 -5.38 -1.60
N HIS A 179 5.62 -6.18 -0.55
CA HIS A 179 5.72 -7.64 -0.55
C HIS A 179 4.50 -8.29 0.15
N PRO A 180 3.27 -8.05 -0.33
CA PRO A 180 2.03 -8.37 0.40
C PRO A 180 1.85 -9.86 0.68
N SER A 181 2.37 -10.74 -0.18
CA SER A 181 2.27 -12.20 -0.07
C SER A 181 3.52 -12.87 0.54
N ARG A 182 4.49 -12.11 1.04
CA ARG A 182 5.68 -12.65 1.70
C ARG A 182 5.62 -12.47 3.20
N LYS A 183 5.73 -13.57 3.96
CA LYS A 183 5.71 -13.56 5.42
C LYS A 183 6.98 -12.96 6.02
N VAL A 184 8.13 -13.27 5.42
CA VAL A 184 9.45 -12.80 5.85
C VAL A 184 10.28 -12.36 4.65
N ASN A 185 11.34 -11.57 4.90
CA ASN A 185 12.37 -11.25 3.91
C ASN A 185 13.46 -12.34 3.86
N ALA A 186 14.51 -12.10 3.07
CA ALA A 186 15.64 -13.03 2.94
C ALA A 186 16.41 -13.24 4.26
N ASP A 187 16.46 -12.23 5.12
CA ASP A 187 17.15 -12.25 6.42
C ASP A 187 16.27 -12.78 7.57
N GLY A 188 15.08 -13.28 7.26
CA GLY A 188 14.12 -13.77 8.27
C GLY A 188 13.35 -12.69 9.00
N LYS A 189 13.52 -11.40 8.67
CA LYS A 189 12.71 -10.31 9.25
C LYS A 189 11.25 -10.46 8.79
N LYS A 190 10.33 -10.38 9.75
CA LYS A 190 8.90 -10.45 9.47
C LYS A 190 8.44 -9.26 8.63
N TRP A 191 7.77 -9.53 7.51
CA TRP A 191 7.14 -8.55 6.64
C TRP A 191 5.62 -8.52 6.78
N ASN A 192 4.98 -9.68 6.96
CA ASN A 192 3.53 -9.72 7.15
C ASN A 192 3.15 -10.74 8.22
N ASP A 193 2.25 -10.35 9.10
CA ASP A 193 1.63 -11.26 10.05
C ASP A 193 0.49 -12.05 9.39
N VAL A 194 0.14 -13.18 10.00
CA VAL A 194 -1.06 -13.93 9.66
C VAL A 194 -2.26 -13.27 10.37
N LEU A 195 -3.15 -12.63 9.60
CA LEU A 195 -4.31 -11.92 10.14
C LEU A 195 -5.53 -12.84 10.34
N ARG A 196 -5.61 -13.95 9.60
CA ARG A 196 -6.68 -14.94 9.73
C ARG A 196 -6.15 -16.37 9.61
N LYS A 197 -6.87 -17.36 10.19
CA LYS A 197 -6.56 -18.78 9.97
C LYS A 197 -6.97 -19.19 8.55
N GLY A 198 -6.03 -19.73 7.78
CA GLY A 198 -6.25 -20.22 6.42
C GLY A 198 -6.77 -21.65 6.45
N LYS A 199 -8.09 -21.85 6.45
CA LYS A 199 -8.70 -23.18 6.26
C LYS A 199 -9.20 -23.42 4.83
N ASP A 200 -9.28 -22.37 4.04
CA ASP A 200 -9.91 -22.29 2.72
C ASP A 200 -8.90 -22.08 1.57
N GLY A 201 -7.59 -22.18 1.87
CA GLY A 201 -6.52 -21.94 0.87
C GLY A 201 -6.40 -20.48 0.37
N GLY A 202 -7.26 -19.59 0.83
CA GLY A 202 -7.24 -18.19 0.43
C GLY A 202 -6.19 -17.34 1.17
N PRO A 203 -6.09 -16.04 0.82
CA PRO A 203 -5.15 -15.09 1.43
C PRO A 203 -5.26 -15.04 2.95
N VAL A 204 -4.13 -14.97 3.65
CA VAL A 204 -4.08 -14.97 5.12
C VAL A 204 -3.21 -13.88 5.70
N LEU A 205 -2.31 -13.30 4.90
CA LEU A 205 -1.35 -12.31 5.38
C LEU A 205 -1.96 -10.90 5.39
N THR A 206 -1.47 -10.08 6.28
CA THR A 206 -1.91 -8.68 6.44
C THR A 206 -1.84 -7.90 5.13
N GLY A 207 -0.76 -8.03 4.36
CA GLY A 207 -0.61 -7.36 3.07
C GLY A 207 -1.62 -7.82 2.01
N GLU A 208 -1.92 -9.13 1.96
CA GLU A 208 -2.86 -9.71 0.99
C GLU A 208 -4.31 -9.28 1.26
N LEU A 209 -4.66 -9.14 2.53
CA LEU A 209 -6.01 -8.80 2.99
C LEU A 209 -6.25 -7.28 3.05
N CYS A 210 -5.19 -6.46 2.89
CA CYS A 210 -5.30 -5.02 2.96
C CYS A 210 -6.00 -4.45 1.72
N ARG A 211 -7.09 -3.73 1.93
CA ARG A 211 -7.82 -2.99 0.89
C ARG A 211 -7.16 -1.64 0.56
N GLY A 212 -6.56 -1.00 1.55
CA GLY A 212 -5.96 0.33 1.47
C GLY A 212 -6.09 1.09 2.78
N PHE A 213 -5.87 2.39 2.73
CA PHE A 213 -5.74 3.27 3.89
C PHE A 213 -6.64 4.49 3.79
N GLY A 214 -6.99 5.08 4.94
CA GLY A 214 -7.74 6.34 5.02
C GLY A 214 -7.10 7.31 6.00
N SER A 215 -6.74 8.50 5.51
CA SER A 215 -6.12 9.57 6.31
C SER A 215 -7.18 10.45 6.98
N LEU A 216 -8.12 9.86 7.75
CA LEU A 216 -9.23 10.57 8.39
C LEU A 216 -8.77 11.59 9.45
N TRP A 217 -7.55 11.48 9.95
CA TRP A 217 -6.91 12.48 10.82
C TRP A 217 -6.66 13.83 10.11
N SER A 218 -6.70 13.88 8.78
CA SER A 218 -6.42 15.10 8.01
C SER A 218 -7.62 16.04 7.89
N ILE A 219 -8.80 15.63 8.34
CA ILE A 219 -10.07 16.34 8.12
C ILE A 219 -10.09 17.71 8.80
N GLN A 220 -9.65 17.82 10.05
CA GLN A 220 -9.64 19.09 10.78
C GLN A 220 -8.77 20.16 10.11
N ASN A 221 -7.67 19.76 9.46
CA ASN A 221 -6.81 20.69 8.75
C ASN A 221 -7.46 21.23 7.46
N ARG A 222 -8.39 20.50 6.84
CA ARG A 222 -9.11 20.95 5.64
C ARG A 222 -10.23 21.94 5.98
N GLN A 223 -10.92 21.75 7.09
CA GLN A 223 -11.97 22.68 7.56
C GLN A 223 -11.37 24.03 7.97
N LEU A 224 -10.15 24.06 8.54
CA LEU A 224 -9.45 25.29 8.89
C LEU A 224 -8.83 26.01 7.67
N ALA A 225 -8.53 25.31 6.59
CA ALA A 225 -7.99 25.87 5.35
C ALA A 225 -9.08 26.44 4.40
N SER A 226 -10.35 26.18 4.69
CA SER A 226 -11.50 26.67 3.93
C SER A 226 -12.25 27.84 4.59
N LEU A 227 -11.72 28.37 5.72
CA LEU A 227 -12.15 29.58 6.42
C LEU A 227 -11.18 30.73 6.15
#